data_630e05c57aa8305baeedbfdd3de01fe6
#
_entry.id   630e05c57aa8305baeedbfdd3de01fe6
#
_cell.length_a   1.000
_cell.length_b   1.000
_cell.length_c   1.000
_cell.angle_alpha   90.00
_cell.angle_beta   90.00
_cell.angle_gamma   90.00
#
_symmetry.space_group_name_H-M   'P 1'
#
loop_
_entity.id
_entity.type
_entity.pdbx_description
1 polymer ?
#
loop_
_entity_poly.entity_id
_entity_poly.type
_entity_poly.pdbx_seq_one_letter_code
_entity_poly.pdbx_strand_id
1 'polypeptide(L)'
;MLIEVSNTLSVNNPTKELMTWCKKNLVIANPEYAKKARMNLWLGNTPKMLYLYEIRGDTLVLPFGVLRSLPKSITDKALFVSEFATPVEVDYDTSVPLYDYQEEAVNAMIAAKYGILQSAAGSGKTQMGIARNLSSTV
;
A
#
# COMPACT_ATOMS: atom_id res chain seq x y z
N MET A 1 16.47 -14.15 -1.80
CA MET A 1 15.72 -13.20 -2.65
C MET A 1 15.81 -11.84 -2.01
N LEU A 2 16.17 -10.81 -2.76
CA LEU A 2 16.26 -9.42 -2.27
C LEU A 2 14.93 -8.71 -2.58
N ILE A 3 14.36 -8.04 -1.59
CA ILE A 3 13.16 -7.20 -1.72
C ILE A 3 13.52 -5.79 -1.26
N GLU A 4 13.56 -4.89 -2.20
CA GLU A 4 13.74 -3.46 -1.96
C GLU A 4 12.39 -2.84 -1.63
N VAL A 5 12.31 -2.17 -0.48
CA VAL A 5 11.08 -1.60 0.06
C VAL A 5 11.16 -0.08 -0.03
N SER A 6 10.30 0.49 -0.86
CA SER A 6 10.09 1.94 -0.99
C SER A 6 8.57 2.22 -1.00
N ASN A 7 8.08 3.09 -1.84
CA ASN A 7 6.64 3.24 -2.13
C ASN A 7 6.05 2.01 -2.86
N THR A 8 6.91 1.14 -3.38
CA THR A 8 6.60 -0.18 -3.95
C THR A 8 7.57 -1.20 -3.37
N LEU A 9 7.30 -2.49 -3.64
CA LEU A 9 8.24 -3.58 -3.38
C LEU A 9 8.86 -3.98 -4.72
N SER A 10 10.17 -3.85 -4.85
CA SER A 10 10.91 -4.29 -6.02
C SER A 10 11.64 -5.59 -5.70
N VAL A 11 11.33 -6.65 -6.43
CA VAL A 11 11.87 -7.98 -6.21
C VAL A 11 12.70 -8.41 -7.41
N ASN A 12 14.01 -8.42 -7.26
CA ASN A 12 14.92 -8.89 -8.30
C ASN A 12 14.95 -10.42 -8.32
N ASN A 13 14.83 -11.01 -9.51
CA ASN A 13 14.78 -12.46 -9.71
C ASN A 13 13.73 -13.15 -8.82
N PRO A 14 12.42 -12.87 -9.02
CA PRO A 14 11.36 -13.43 -8.19
C PRO A 14 11.31 -14.95 -8.28
N THR A 15 11.07 -15.59 -7.15
CA THR A 15 10.91 -17.05 -7.10
C THR A 15 9.63 -17.50 -7.80
N LYS A 16 9.61 -18.76 -8.28
CA LYS A 16 8.38 -19.35 -8.85
C LYS A 16 7.22 -19.36 -7.86
N GLU A 17 7.52 -19.52 -6.56
CA GLU A 17 6.54 -19.51 -5.48
C GLU A 17 5.87 -18.12 -5.38
N LEU A 18 6.67 -17.04 -5.35
CA LEU A 18 6.17 -15.67 -5.32
C LEU A 18 5.34 -15.35 -6.57
N MET A 19 5.81 -15.72 -7.76
CA MET A 19 5.07 -15.52 -9.01
C MET A 19 3.72 -16.23 -9.01
N THR A 20 3.67 -17.46 -8.49
CA THR A 20 2.42 -18.23 -8.38
C THR A 20 1.47 -17.56 -7.40
N TRP A 21 2.00 -17.08 -6.28
CA TRP A 21 1.22 -16.33 -5.28
C TRP A 21 0.65 -15.04 -5.87
N CYS A 22 1.44 -14.25 -6.62
CA CYS A 22 0.98 -13.04 -7.29
C CYS A 22 -0.15 -13.32 -8.29
N LYS A 23 -0.01 -14.33 -9.12
CA LYS A 23 -1.05 -14.73 -10.08
C LYS A 23 -2.36 -15.12 -9.40
N LYS A 24 -2.30 -15.70 -8.21
CA LYS A 24 -3.48 -16.12 -7.45
C LYS A 24 -4.13 -14.95 -6.69
N ASN A 25 -3.35 -14.03 -6.14
CA ASN A 25 -3.83 -13.04 -5.17
C ASN A 25 -3.86 -11.61 -5.72
N LEU A 26 -3.09 -11.31 -6.76
CA LEU A 26 -2.94 -9.97 -7.33
C LEU A 26 -3.50 -9.85 -8.75
N VAL A 27 -4.38 -10.76 -9.14
CA VAL A 27 -5.12 -10.69 -10.40
C VAL A 27 -6.61 -10.69 -10.09
N ILE A 28 -7.30 -9.63 -10.49
CA ILE A 28 -8.73 -9.47 -10.22
C ILE A 28 -9.51 -9.28 -11.52
N ALA A 29 -10.78 -9.70 -11.52
CA ALA A 29 -11.69 -9.40 -12.62
C ALA A 29 -11.92 -7.89 -12.69
N ASN A 30 -11.87 -7.34 -13.90
CA ASN A 30 -12.12 -5.91 -14.11
C ASN A 30 -13.64 -5.63 -14.04
N PRO A 31 -14.08 -4.86 -13.01
CA PRO A 31 -15.52 -4.57 -12.86
C PRO A 31 -16.07 -3.70 -14.00
N GLU A 32 -15.23 -2.85 -14.61
CA GLU A 32 -15.62 -2.04 -15.77
C GLU A 32 -15.88 -2.92 -16.99
N TYR A 33 -15.02 -3.92 -17.23
CA TYR A 33 -15.23 -4.90 -18.30
C TYR A 33 -16.54 -5.65 -18.09
N ALA A 34 -16.77 -6.15 -16.88
CA ALA A 34 -17.99 -6.87 -16.53
C ALA A 34 -19.26 -6.00 -16.71
N LYS A 35 -19.19 -4.72 -16.31
CA LYS A 35 -20.27 -3.75 -16.50
C LYS A 35 -20.56 -3.50 -17.98
N LYS A 36 -19.54 -3.19 -18.79
CA LYS A 36 -19.68 -2.95 -20.23
C LYS A 36 -20.23 -4.18 -20.95
N ALA A 37 -19.73 -5.38 -20.63
CA ALA A 37 -20.19 -6.63 -21.23
C ALA A 37 -21.65 -6.91 -20.92
N ARG A 38 -22.08 -6.70 -19.66
CA ARG A 38 -23.48 -6.87 -19.26
C ARG A 38 -24.44 -5.89 -19.94
N MET A 39 -23.97 -4.68 -20.25
CA MET A 39 -24.75 -3.63 -20.89
C MET A 39 -24.64 -3.66 -22.43
N ASN A 40 -23.98 -4.68 -23.01
CA ASN A 40 -23.68 -4.77 -24.44
C ASN A 40 -22.98 -3.51 -25.01
N LEU A 41 -22.18 -2.84 -24.19
CA LEU A 41 -21.41 -1.68 -24.62
C LEU A 41 -20.10 -2.10 -25.28
N TRP A 42 -19.59 -1.22 -26.12
CA TRP A 42 -18.30 -1.45 -26.75
C TRP A 42 -17.17 -1.59 -25.71
N LEU A 43 -16.44 -2.70 -25.76
CA LEU A 43 -15.40 -3.05 -24.78
C LEU A 43 -14.08 -2.29 -25.05
N GLY A 44 -13.80 -1.91 -26.30
CA GLY A 44 -12.57 -1.23 -26.67
C GLY A 44 -11.33 -1.96 -26.15
N ASN A 45 -10.40 -1.19 -25.58
CA ASN A 45 -9.19 -1.71 -24.96
C ASN A 45 -9.36 -2.04 -23.47
N THR A 46 -10.61 -2.19 -22.99
CA THR A 46 -10.87 -2.49 -21.57
C THR A 46 -10.41 -3.94 -21.27
N PRO A 47 -9.38 -4.17 -20.47
CA PRO A 47 -8.89 -5.52 -20.18
C PRO A 47 -9.89 -6.28 -19.31
N LYS A 48 -10.01 -7.59 -19.54
CA LYS A 48 -10.89 -8.48 -18.76
C LYS A 48 -10.40 -8.67 -17.32
N MET A 49 -9.07 -8.69 -17.13
CA MET A 49 -8.41 -8.88 -15.83
C MET A 49 -7.50 -7.68 -15.55
N LEU A 50 -7.40 -7.31 -14.29
CA LEU A 50 -6.45 -6.32 -13.80
C LEU A 50 -5.34 -7.03 -13.03
N TYR A 51 -4.12 -6.74 -13.40
CA TYR A 51 -2.92 -7.22 -12.73
C TYR A 51 -2.43 -6.13 -11.78
N LEU A 52 -2.42 -6.42 -10.49
CA LEU A 52 -1.98 -5.49 -9.43
C LEU A 52 -0.46 -5.59 -9.21
N TYR A 53 0.28 -6.16 -10.13
CA TYR A 53 1.73 -6.23 -10.15
C TYR A 53 2.25 -5.97 -11.57
N GLU A 54 3.49 -5.57 -11.66
CA GLU A 54 4.16 -5.29 -12.92
C GLU A 54 5.47 -6.08 -13.00
N ILE A 55 5.84 -6.52 -14.21
CA ILE A 55 7.12 -7.18 -14.48
C ILE A 55 7.93 -6.25 -15.37
N ARG A 56 9.10 -5.82 -14.89
CA ARG A 56 10.06 -4.95 -15.61
C ARG A 56 11.36 -5.71 -15.78
N GLY A 57 11.55 -6.35 -16.94
CA GLY A 57 12.68 -7.26 -17.15
C GLY A 57 12.65 -8.39 -16.14
N ASP A 58 13.71 -8.52 -15.35
CA ASP A 58 13.84 -9.55 -14.30
C ASP A 58 13.34 -9.08 -12.92
N THR A 59 12.74 -7.90 -12.85
CA THR A 59 12.24 -7.30 -11.60
C THR A 59 10.71 -7.37 -11.55
N LEU A 60 10.19 -7.92 -10.47
CA LEU A 60 8.76 -7.90 -10.13
C LEU A 60 8.48 -6.71 -9.22
N VAL A 61 7.57 -5.83 -9.63
CA VAL A 61 7.15 -4.67 -8.86
C VAL A 61 5.76 -4.94 -8.27
N LEU A 62 5.64 -4.81 -6.94
CA LEU A 62 4.41 -5.04 -6.20
C LEU A 62 3.98 -3.77 -5.46
N PRO A 63 2.67 -3.56 -5.24
CA PRO A 63 2.20 -2.48 -4.38
C PRO A 63 2.74 -2.65 -2.95
N PHE A 64 3.11 -1.56 -2.30
CA PHE A 64 3.63 -1.57 -0.92
C PHE A 64 2.70 -2.30 0.07
N GLY A 65 1.38 -2.13 -0.05
CA GLY A 65 0.39 -2.79 0.81
C GLY A 65 0.43 -4.32 0.81
N VAL A 66 1.04 -4.93 -0.21
CA VAL A 66 1.21 -6.38 -0.32
C VAL A 66 2.15 -6.94 0.74
N LEU A 67 3.07 -6.13 1.28
CA LEU A 67 4.09 -6.56 2.25
C LEU A 67 3.50 -7.35 3.43
N ARG A 68 2.36 -6.90 3.98
CA ARG A 68 1.68 -7.58 5.10
C ARG A 68 0.94 -8.86 4.70
N SER A 69 0.68 -9.04 3.41
CA SER A 69 -0.07 -10.18 2.88
C SER A 69 0.83 -11.28 2.33
N LEU A 70 2.13 -11.02 2.24
CA LEU A 70 3.10 -12.04 1.78
C LEU A 70 3.14 -13.20 2.78
N PRO A 71 3.10 -14.46 2.29
CA PRO A 71 3.21 -15.62 3.15
C PRO A 71 4.59 -15.72 3.80
N LYS A 72 4.63 -16.24 5.03
CA LYS A 72 5.88 -16.43 5.78
C LYS A 72 6.91 -17.25 5.02
N SER A 73 6.48 -18.24 4.25
CA SER A 73 7.39 -19.06 3.41
C SER A 73 8.20 -18.22 2.41
N ILE A 74 7.71 -17.07 2.02
CA ILE A 74 8.38 -16.10 1.13
C ILE A 74 9.20 -15.10 1.95
N THR A 75 8.60 -14.53 3.01
CA THR A 75 9.27 -13.50 3.81
C THR A 75 10.47 -14.02 4.58
N ASP A 76 10.41 -15.24 5.11
CA ASP A 76 11.52 -15.86 5.86
C ASP A 76 12.76 -16.15 4.99
N LYS A 77 12.57 -16.23 3.67
CA LYS A 77 13.65 -16.44 2.68
C LYS A 77 14.10 -15.15 1.99
N ALA A 78 13.50 -14.02 2.34
CA ALA A 78 13.77 -12.73 1.74
C ALA A 78 14.66 -11.87 2.62
N LEU A 79 15.60 -11.17 1.99
CA LEU A 79 16.31 -10.06 2.60
C LEU A 79 15.57 -8.77 2.21
N PHE A 80 15.14 -8.00 3.19
CA PHE A 80 14.49 -6.72 2.99
C PHE A 80 15.50 -5.59 3.14
N VAL A 81 15.54 -4.73 2.14
CA VAL A 81 16.32 -3.49 2.17
C VAL A 81 15.34 -2.32 2.03
N SER A 82 15.37 -1.43 3.00
CA SER A 82 14.53 -0.24 3.00
C SER A 82 15.26 0.92 2.32
N GLU A 83 14.65 1.52 1.32
CA GLU A 83 15.14 2.70 0.61
C GLU A 83 14.36 3.97 1.01
N PHE A 84 13.79 3.98 2.20
CA PHE A 84 13.18 5.21 2.70
C PHE A 84 14.24 6.24 3.02
N ALA A 85 13.98 7.50 2.68
CA ALA A 85 14.82 8.61 3.08
C ALA A 85 14.98 8.63 4.61
N THR A 86 16.17 8.97 5.07
CA THR A 86 16.41 9.16 6.51
C THR A 86 15.48 10.28 7.00
N PRO A 87 14.68 10.04 8.05
CA PRO A 87 13.85 11.09 8.61
C PRO A 87 14.70 12.27 9.04
N VAL A 88 14.29 13.46 8.65
CA VAL A 88 14.87 14.71 9.16
C VAL A 88 14.04 15.11 10.35
N GLU A 89 14.70 15.35 11.48
CA GLU A 89 14.05 15.90 12.66
C GLU A 89 13.56 17.32 12.35
N VAL A 90 12.27 17.54 12.44
CA VAL A 90 11.65 18.84 12.22
C VAL A 90 10.89 19.20 13.48
N ASP A 91 11.28 20.28 14.12
CA ASP A 91 10.56 20.84 15.27
C ASP A 91 9.35 21.63 14.76
N TYR A 92 8.15 21.20 15.15
CA TYR A 92 6.91 21.88 14.85
C TYR A 92 6.38 22.54 16.11
N ASP A 93 6.36 23.86 16.13
CA ASP A 93 5.85 24.68 17.25
C ASP A 93 4.30 24.78 17.27
N THR A 94 3.60 23.83 16.67
CA THR A 94 2.13 23.85 16.59
C THR A 94 1.51 22.57 17.09
N SER A 95 0.60 22.68 18.05
CA SER A 95 -0.30 21.60 18.45
C SER A 95 -1.65 21.76 17.71
N VAL A 96 -2.19 20.65 17.22
CA VAL A 96 -3.54 20.60 16.65
C VAL A 96 -4.47 20.07 17.72
N PRO A 97 -5.47 20.87 18.18
CA PRO A 97 -6.45 20.36 19.15
C PRO A 97 -7.29 19.26 18.49
N LEU A 98 -7.37 18.13 19.15
CA LEU A 98 -8.10 16.95 18.68
C LEU A 98 -9.21 16.60 19.66
N TYR A 99 -10.29 15.99 19.14
CA TYR A 99 -11.27 15.30 19.96
C TYR A 99 -10.76 13.89 20.32
N ASP A 100 -11.26 13.28 21.38
CA ASP A 100 -10.82 11.97 21.89
C ASP A 100 -10.77 10.90 20.78
N TYR A 101 -11.80 10.82 19.93
CA TYR A 101 -11.84 9.86 18.82
C TYR A 101 -10.79 10.15 17.73
N GLN A 102 -10.38 11.40 17.58
CA GLN A 102 -9.34 11.81 16.64
C GLN A 102 -7.96 11.44 17.19
N GLU A 103 -7.75 11.62 18.50
CA GLU A 103 -6.51 11.20 19.16
C GLU A 103 -6.32 9.69 19.07
N GLU A 104 -7.40 8.91 19.32
CA GLU A 104 -7.37 7.46 19.15
C GLU A 104 -6.96 7.07 17.73
N ALA A 105 -7.56 7.72 16.72
CA ALA A 105 -7.24 7.47 15.32
C ALA A 105 -5.80 7.84 14.96
N VAL A 106 -5.28 8.98 15.47
CA VAL A 106 -3.89 9.41 15.26
C VAL A 106 -2.92 8.42 15.89
N ASN A 107 -3.16 8.01 17.13
CA ASN A 107 -2.33 7.02 17.82
C ASN A 107 -2.32 5.68 17.09
N ALA A 108 -3.47 5.23 16.57
CA ALA A 108 -3.55 4.03 15.75
C ALA A 108 -2.75 4.15 14.43
N MET A 109 -2.80 5.33 13.77
CA MET A 109 -2.01 5.59 12.56
C MET A 109 -0.51 5.60 12.83
N ILE A 110 -0.07 6.18 13.95
CA ILE A 110 1.34 6.19 14.36
C ILE A 110 1.83 4.77 14.62
N ALA A 111 1.09 4.00 15.40
CA ALA A 111 1.42 2.61 15.71
C ALA A 111 1.45 1.71 14.47
N ALA A 112 0.51 1.91 13.52
CA ALA A 112 0.43 1.14 12.30
C ALA A 112 1.49 1.53 11.27
N LYS A 113 2.05 2.73 11.34
CA LYS A 113 2.98 3.37 10.39
C LYS A 113 2.37 3.62 9.00
N TYR A 114 1.58 2.71 8.46
CA TYR A 114 0.88 2.83 7.19
C TYR A 114 -0.46 2.08 7.21
N GLY A 115 -1.41 2.53 6.41
CA GLY A 115 -2.74 1.94 6.36
C GLY A 115 -3.75 2.88 5.69
N ILE A 116 -5.02 2.53 5.83
CA ILE A 116 -6.14 3.34 5.36
C ILE A 116 -6.97 3.74 6.57
N LEU A 117 -7.12 5.05 6.79
CA LEU A 117 -8.04 5.59 7.77
C LEU A 117 -9.42 5.75 7.14
N GLN A 118 -10.36 4.91 7.56
CA GLN A 118 -11.76 5.06 7.17
C GLN A 118 -12.50 5.88 8.23
N SER A 119 -13.05 7.02 7.84
CA SER A 119 -13.77 7.93 8.74
C SER A 119 -14.87 8.67 7.98
N ALA A 120 -15.95 9.03 8.68
CA ALA A 120 -17.09 9.74 8.11
C ALA A 120 -16.72 11.10 7.49
N ALA A 121 -17.56 11.63 6.64
CA ALA A 121 -17.42 13.00 6.16
C ALA A 121 -17.55 13.98 7.36
N GLY A 122 -16.72 15.01 7.38
CA GLY A 122 -16.73 16.00 8.48
C GLY A 122 -16.02 15.58 9.77
N SER A 123 -15.47 14.37 9.85
CA SER A 123 -14.78 13.86 11.06
C SER A 123 -13.41 14.48 11.35
N GLY A 124 -12.96 15.46 10.55
CA GLY A 124 -11.66 16.09 10.73
C GLY A 124 -10.46 15.29 10.26
N LYS A 125 -10.62 14.49 9.17
CA LYS A 125 -9.51 13.72 8.57
C LYS A 125 -8.26 14.53 8.29
N THR A 126 -8.42 15.77 7.86
CA THR A 126 -7.30 16.67 7.61
C THR A 126 -6.55 17.01 8.89
N GLN A 127 -7.28 17.29 9.99
CA GLN A 127 -6.68 17.57 11.31
C GLN A 127 -5.92 16.34 11.82
N MET A 128 -6.51 15.16 11.75
CA MET A 128 -5.85 13.90 12.11
C MET A 128 -4.60 13.63 11.27
N GLY A 129 -4.64 13.92 9.97
CA GLY A 129 -3.49 13.78 9.08
C GLY A 129 -2.36 14.75 9.43
N ILE A 130 -2.67 16.00 9.75
CA ILE A 130 -1.71 17.00 10.20
C ILE A 130 -1.10 16.57 11.55
N ALA A 131 -1.93 16.23 12.53
CA ALA A 131 -1.46 15.79 13.85
C ALA A 131 -0.55 14.55 13.77
N ARG A 132 -0.88 13.60 12.91
CA ARG A 132 -0.04 12.42 12.64
C ARG A 132 1.33 12.81 12.10
N ASN A 133 1.40 13.78 11.18
CA ASN A 133 2.66 14.24 10.61
C ASN A 133 3.51 15.02 11.64
N LEU A 134 2.88 15.83 12.49
CA LEU A 134 3.54 16.53 13.60
C LEU A 134 4.11 15.56 14.64
N SER A 135 3.45 14.40 14.84
CA SER A 135 3.88 13.37 15.80
C SER A 135 4.90 12.39 15.20
N SER A 136 5.25 12.51 13.93
CA SER A 136 6.14 11.57 13.22
C SER A 136 7.63 11.89 13.43
N THR A 137 7.97 12.75 14.38
CA THR A 137 9.34 13.09 14.73
C THR A 137 9.93 11.97 15.59
N VAL A 138 10.22 10.80 14.99
CA VAL A 138 11.19 9.79 15.48
C VAL A 138 11.65 8.94 14.29
#